data_4eec34b378ef4716b0c346ed0bbb9702
#
_entry.id   4eec34b378ef4716b0c346ed0bbb9702
#
_cell.length_a   1.000
_cell.length_b   1.000
_cell.length_c   1.000
_cell.angle_alpha   90.00
_cell.angle_beta   90.00
_cell.angle_gamma   90.00
#
_symmetry.space_group_name_H-M   'P 1'
#
loop_
_entity.id
_entity.type
_entity.pdbx_description
1 polymer ?
#
loop_
_entity_poly.entity_id
_entity_poly.type
_entity_poly.pdbx_seq_one_letter_code
_entity_poly.pdbx_strand_id
1 'polypeptide(L)'
;MNINMKRVYVNEKWCLGCHLCEYYCAFANSAEKDMARALKDIKIRPKIKIEEKDGVSFAVSCRHCNEPLCVKGCITGALTIANGVITINHDRCVSCYTCILSCPYGAVSPSEGGAVEKCELCVKTKEGEPACVKGCPNGAIVFEERD
;
A
#
# COMPACT_ATOMS: atom_id res chain seq x y z
N MET A 1 17.03 -8.34 15.49
CA MET A 1 16.45 -7.09 15.97
C MET A 1 14.95 -7.16 15.85
N ASN A 2 14.27 -7.27 16.99
CA ASN A 2 12.82 -7.21 17.01
C ASN A 2 12.40 -5.75 16.97
N ILE A 3 12.19 -5.25 15.76
CA ILE A 3 11.56 -3.96 15.60
C ILE A 3 10.06 -4.24 15.66
N ASN A 4 9.47 -4.00 16.81
CA ASN A 4 8.02 -4.08 16.98
C ASN A 4 7.40 -2.96 16.17
N MET A 5 7.04 -3.27 14.95
CA MET A 5 6.50 -2.28 14.01
C MET A 5 5.06 -2.60 13.70
N LYS A 6 4.24 -1.57 13.79
CA LYS A 6 2.85 -1.68 13.37
C LYS A 6 2.74 -1.89 11.87
N ARG A 7 1.91 -2.83 11.49
CA ARG A 7 1.61 -3.14 10.09
C ARG A 7 0.11 -3.27 9.88
N VAL A 8 -0.28 -3.20 8.63
CA VAL A 8 -1.69 -3.39 8.26
C VAL A 8 -1.95 -4.88 8.10
N TYR A 9 -2.97 -5.38 8.80
CA TYR A 9 -3.45 -6.75 8.69
C TYR A 9 -4.92 -6.77 8.29
N VAL A 10 -5.31 -7.76 7.53
CA VAL A 10 -6.67 -7.90 7.01
C VAL A 10 -7.29 -9.20 7.49
N ASN A 11 -8.51 -9.12 8.02
CA ASN A 11 -9.29 -10.29 8.38
C ASN A 11 -10.32 -10.56 7.26
N GLU A 12 -10.10 -11.62 6.50
CA GLU A 12 -10.93 -12.00 5.37
C GLU A 12 -12.38 -12.31 5.75
N LYS A 13 -12.61 -12.77 6.97
CA LYS A 13 -13.96 -13.09 7.46
C LYS A 13 -14.83 -11.85 7.63
N TRP A 14 -14.21 -10.70 7.85
CA TRP A 14 -14.90 -9.44 8.11
C TRP A 14 -14.88 -8.49 6.91
N CYS A 15 -14.10 -8.81 5.88
CA CYS A 15 -14.03 -7.99 4.68
C CYS A 15 -15.32 -8.13 3.87
N LEU A 16 -16.00 -7.00 3.63
CA LEU A 16 -17.26 -6.94 2.89
C LEU A 16 -17.07 -6.79 1.38
N GLY A 17 -15.87 -6.58 0.91
CA GLY A 17 -15.61 -6.31 -0.51
C GLY A 17 -16.16 -4.97 -0.99
N CYS A 18 -16.37 -4.01 -0.10
CA CYS A 18 -16.98 -2.71 -0.43
C CYS A 18 -16.06 -1.75 -1.17
N HIS A 19 -14.77 -2.04 -1.26
CA HIS A 19 -13.74 -1.22 -1.90
C HIS A 19 -13.50 0.18 -1.28
N LEU A 20 -14.09 0.49 -0.13
CA LEU A 20 -13.88 1.80 0.53
C LEU A 20 -12.42 2.03 0.91
N CYS A 21 -11.70 0.99 1.31
CA CYS A 21 -10.27 1.09 1.61
C CYS A 21 -9.47 1.58 0.40
N GLU A 22 -9.84 1.15 -0.80
CA GLU A 22 -9.19 1.60 -2.04
C GLU A 22 -9.43 3.10 -2.28
N TYR A 23 -10.65 3.57 -2.09
CA TYR A 23 -10.98 4.99 -2.24
C TYR A 23 -10.28 5.86 -1.20
N TYR A 24 -10.25 5.44 0.05
CA TYR A 24 -9.54 6.17 1.10
C TYR A 24 -8.04 6.21 0.86
N CYS A 25 -7.46 5.12 0.38
CA CYS A 25 -6.04 5.07 0.02
C CYS A 25 -5.73 6.03 -1.12
N ALA A 26 -6.53 6.03 -2.17
CA ALA A 26 -6.36 6.92 -3.32
C ALA A 26 -6.47 8.39 -2.91
N PHE A 27 -7.43 8.71 -2.06
CA PHE A 27 -7.62 10.05 -1.53
C PHE A 27 -6.44 10.52 -0.66
N ALA A 28 -5.97 9.67 0.26
CA ALA A 28 -4.86 10.01 1.16
C ALA A 28 -3.55 10.27 0.41
N ASN A 29 -3.36 9.62 -0.73
CA ASN A 29 -2.17 9.78 -1.57
C ASN A 29 -2.37 10.84 -2.68
N SER A 30 -3.51 11.54 -2.68
CA SER A 30 -3.76 12.65 -3.61
C SER A 30 -3.36 13.98 -2.98
N ALA A 31 -3.17 15.01 -3.80
CA ALA A 31 -2.89 16.36 -3.34
C ALA A 31 -4.16 17.14 -2.97
N GLU A 32 -5.33 16.62 -3.28
CA GLU A 32 -6.61 17.27 -3.04
C GLU A 32 -7.07 17.13 -1.59
N LYS A 33 -7.78 18.15 -1.11
CA LYS A 33 -8.37 18.18 0.24
C LYS A 33 -9.78 17.64 0.29
N ASP A 34 -10.43 17.56 -0.85
CA ASP A 34 -11.84 17.15 -0.99
C ASP A 34 -11.88 15.81 -1.72
N MET A 35 -12.45 14.80 -1.08
CA MET A 35 -12.55 13.44 -1.63
C MET A 35 -13.34 13.42 -2.95
N ALA A 36 -14.41 14.21 -3.04
CA ALA A 36 -15.23 14.25 -4.25
C ALA A 36 -14.46 14.80 -5.45
N ARG A 37 -13.59 15.77 -5.22
CA ARG A 37 -12.71 16.30 -6.28
C ARG A 37 -11.57 15.36 -6.61
N ALA A 38 -10.98 14.75 -5.59
CA ALA A 38 -9.85 13.83 -5.76
C ALA A 38 -10.21 12.61 -6.60
N LEU A 39 -11.47 12.16 -6.51
CA LEU A 39 -11.92 10.93 -7.16
C LEU A 39 -12.79 11.18 -8.41
N LYS A 40 -13.09 12.45 -8.72
CA LYS A 40 -13.90 12.80 -9.88
C LYS A 40 -13.10 12.71 -11.17
N ASP A 41 -13.64 11.96 -12.14
CA ASP A 41 -13.09 11.84 -13.50
C ASP A 41 -11.62 11.43 -13.56
N ILE A 42 -11.08 10.87 -12.48
CA ILE A 42 -9.70 10.43 -12.38
C ILE A 42 -9.68 8.90 -12.19
N LYS A 43 -8.81 8.23 -12.92
CA LYS A 43 -8.55 6.82 -12.68
C LYS A 43 -7.84 6.69 -11.34
N ILE A 44 -8.54 6.21 -10.34
CA ILE A 44 -7.95 6.00 -9.01
C ILE A 44 -6.90 4.88 -9.06
N ARG A 45 -5.79 5.09 -8.35
CA ARG A 45 -4.70 4.11 -8.26
C ARG A 45 -4.41 3.82 -6.79
N PRO A 46 -5.27 3.06 -6.13
CA PRO A 46 -5.04 2.71 -4.74
C PRO A 46 -3.84 1.78 -4.61
N LYS A 47 -3.17 1.87 -3.48
CA LYS A 47 -2.03 1.00 -3.14
C LYS A 47 -2.45 -0.22 -2.34
N ILE A 48 -3.74 -0.34 -2.06
CA ILE A 48 -4.40 -1.53 -1.52
C ILE A 48 -5.48 -1.95 -2.51
N LYS A 49 -5.64 -3.24 -2.74
CA LYS A 49 -6.60 -3.77 -3.71
C LYS A 49 -7.43 -4.87 -3.07
N ILE A 50 -8.72 -4.89 -3.40
CA ILE A 50 -9.61 -5.96 -2.99
C ILE A 50 -9.57 -7.07 -4.05
N GLU A 51 -9.22 -8.25 -3.60
CA GLU A 51 -9.29 -9.47 -4.40
C GLU A 51 -10.44 -10.33 -3.92
N GLU A 52 -11.18 -10.91 -4.84
CA GLU A 52 -12.31 -11.78 -4.53
C GLU A 52 -12.13 -13.14 -5.19
N LYS A 53 -12.36 -14.20 -4.40
CA LYS A 53 -12.33 -15.57 -4.90
C LYS A 53 -13.28 -16.44 -4.09
N ASP A 54 -14.13 -17.17 -4.78
CA ASP A 54 -15.05 -18.14 -4.18
C ASP A 54 -15.93 -17.55 -3.05
N GLY A 55 -16.38 -16.31 -3.25
CA GLY A 55 -17.21 -15.60 -2.27
C GLY A 55 -16.46 -15.00 -1.08
N VAL A 56 -15.13 -15.10 -1.08
CA VAL A 56 -14.28 -14.49 -0.05
C VAL A 56 -13.61 -13.25 -0.62
N SER A 57 -13.71 -12.13 0.09
CA SER A 57 -13.02 -10.88 -0.25
C SER A 57 -11.85 -10.66 0.71
N PHE A 58 -10.75 -10.13 0.17
CA PHE A 58 -9.52 -9.89 0.93
C PHE A 58 -8.79 -8.68 0.36
N ALA A 59 -8.34 -7.78 1.23
CA ALA A 59 -7.55 -6.63 0.83
C ALA A 59 -6.06 -7.00 0.78
N VAL A 60 -5.41 -6.72 -0.35
CA VAL A 60 -3.99 -6.99 -0.57
C VAL A 60 -3.23 -5.68 -0.66
N SER A 61 -2.18 -5.54 0.15
CA SER A 61 -1.27 -4.40 0.13
C SER A 61 0.15 -4.85 0.45
N CYS A 62 1.10 -3.91 0.37
CA CYS A 62 2.48 -4.20 0.76
C CYS A 62 2.55 -4.66 2.22
N ARG A 63 3.26 -5.73 2.46
CA ARG A 63 3.44 -6.31 3.80
C ARG A 63 4.66 -5.77 4.54
N HIS A 64 5.43 -4.88 3.93
CA HIS A 64 6.65 -4.32 4.52
C HIS A 64 7.53 -5.40 5.15
N CYS A 65 7.95 -6.35 4.31
CA CYS A 65 8.68 -7.56 4.72
C CYS A 65 9.96 -7.24 5.49
N ASN A 66 10.32 -8.09 6.45
CA ASN A 66 11.57 -7.97 7.18
C ASN A 66 12.78 -8.25 6.28
N GLU A 67 12.61 -9.17 5.31
CA GLU A 67 13.61 -9.47 4.29
C GLU A 67 13.05 -9.16 2.91
N PRO A 68 12.94 -7.86 2.54
CA PRO A 68 12.23 -7.46 1.33
C PRO A 68 13.01 -7.79 0.06
N LEU A 69 12.46 -8.66 -0.75
CA LEU A 69 13.05 -9.03 -2.05
C LEU A 69 13.08 -7.84 -3.01
N CYS A 70 12.05 -6.96 -2.92
CA CYS A 70 11.98 -5.77 -3.75
C CYS A 70 13.14 -4.80 -3.49
N VAL A 71 13.50 -4.61 -2.22
CA VAL A 71 14.65 -3.77 -1.83
C VAL A 71 15.96 -4.40 -2.31
N LYS A 72 16.10 -5.70 -2.10
CA LYS A 72 17.30 -6.45 -2.53
C LYS A 72 17.48 -6.42 -4.05
N GLY A 73 16.38 -6.43 -4.79
CA GLY A 73 16.39 -6.42 -6.25
C GLY A 73 16.47 -5.04 -6.88
N CYS A 74 16.37 -3.97 -6.12
CA CYS A 74 16.41 -2.61 -6.67
C CYS A 74 17.83 -2.19 -7.00
N ILE A 75 18.14 -2.05 -8.29
CA ILE A 75 19.50 -1.76 -8.78
C ILE A 75 19.97 -0.33 -8.50
N THR A 76 19.03 0.61 -8.30
CA THR A 76 19.36 2.03 -8.06
C THR A 76 19.26 2.43 -6.59
N GLY A 77 18.81 1.53 -5.72
CA GLY A 77 18.56 1.85 -4.33
C GLY A 77 17.37 2.78 -4.11
N ALA A 78 16.42 2.82 -5.05
CA ALA A 78 15.20 3.62 -4.92
C ALA A 78 14.30 3.11 -3.80
N LEU A 79 14.29 1.80 -3.56
CA LEU A 79 13.55 1.18 -2.47
C LEU A 79 14.47 1.05 -1.25
N THR A 80 14.03 1.60 -0.13
CA THR A 80 14.78 1.58 1.13
C THR A 80 13.86 1.21 2.27
N ILE A 81 14.42 0.62 3.31
CA ILE A 81 13.69 0.31 4.54
C ILE A 81 14.18 1.23 5.66
N ALA A 82 13.25 1.89 6.34
CA ALA A 82 13.53 2.74 7.48
C ALA A 82 12.43 2.55 8.51
N ASN A 83 12.80 2.25 9.75
CA ASN A 83 11.84 2.02 10.84
C ASN A 83 10.77 0.97 10.48
N GLY A 84 11.16 -0.07 9.74
CA GLY A 84 10.26 -1.15 9.34
C GLY A 84 9.31 -0.81 8.19
N VAL A 85 9.36 0.40 7.66
CA VAL A 85 8.55 0.84 6.52
C VAL A 85 9.43 0.89 5.28
N ILE A 86 8.95 0.28 4.20
CA ILE A 86 9.64 0.30 2.91
C ILE A 86 9.07 1.43 2.07
N THR A 87 9.91 2.39 1.73
CA THR A 87 9.53 3.57 0.96
C THR A 87 10.26 3.62 -0.37
N ILE A 88 9.73 4.41 -1.30
CA ILE A 88 10.27 4.58 -2.65
C ILE A 88 10.76 6.00 -2.85
N ASN A 89 11.98 6.15 -3.35
CA ASN A 89 12.46 7.42 -3.89
C ASN A 89 12.22 7.42 -5.40
N HIS A 90 11.21 8.15 -5.84
CA HIS A 90 10.81 8.20 -7.24
C HIS A 90 11.90 8.78 -8.16
N ASP A 91 12.76 9.65 -7.64
CA ASP A 91 13.85 10.25 -8.42
C ASP A 91 14.94 9.24 -8.79
N ARG A 92 15.09 8.20 -7.99
CA ARG A 92 16.07 7.13 -8.24
C ARG A 92 15.52 5.97 -9.04
N CYS A 93 14.20 5.84 -9.14
CA CYS A 93 13.55 4.75 -9.86
C CYS A 93 13.76 4.89 -11.37
N VAL A 94 14.33 3.86 -12.00
CA VAL A 94 14.56 3.83 -13.46
C VAL A 94 13.58 2.95 -14.21
N SER A 95 12.50 2.52 -13.55
CA SER A 95 11.42 1.74 -14.15
C SER A 95 11.87 0.38 -14.72
N CYS A 96 12.83 -0.27 -14.07
CA CYS A 96 13.27 -1.59 -14.49
C CYS A 96 12.28 -2.71 -14.12
N TYR A 97 11.34 -2.43 -13.21
CA TYR A 97 10.27 -3.33 -12.76
C TYR A 97 10.73 -4.65 -12.10
N THR A 98 11.98 -4.75 -11.71
CA THR A 98 12.48 -5.94 -10.97
C THR A 98 11.72 -6.14 -9.66
N CYS A 99 11.38 -5.05 -8.95
CA CYS A 99 10.61 -5.09 -7.71
C CYS A 99 9.21 -5.68 -7.90
N ILE A 100 8.56 -5.38 -9.04
CA ILE A 100 7.24 -5.92 -9.38
C ILE A 100 7.33 -7.44 -9.55
N LEU A 101 8.35 -7.92 -10.24
CA LEU A 101 8.58 -9.34 -10.46
C LEU A 101 9.00 -10.07 -9.17
N SER A 102 9.68 -9.37 -8.27
CA SER A 102 10.20 -9.96 -7.03
C SER A 102 9.15 -10.06 -5.92
N CYS A 103 8.12 -9.22 -5.94
CA CYS A 103 7.10 -9.20 -4.90
C CYS A 103 6.15 -10.41 -5.03
N PRO A 104 6.13 -11.33 -4.04
CA PRO A 104 5.24 -12.49 -4.10
C PRO A 104 3.77 -12.16 -3.91
N TYR A 105 3.45 -10.94 -3.46
CA TYR A 105 2.09 -10.52 -3.16
C TYR A 105 1.47 -9.62 -4.23
N GLY A 106 2.24 -9.24 -5.26
CA GLY A 106 1.76 -8.32 -6.29
C GLY A 106 1.44 -6.93 -5.76
N ALA A 107 2.15 -6.49 -4.72
CA ALA A 107 1.87 -5.22 -4.04
C ALA A 107 2.57 -4.01 -4.66
N VAL A 108 3.44 -4.21 -5.64
CA VAL A 108 4.13 -3.14 -6.36
C VAL A 108 3.53 -3.01 -7.74
N SER A 109 3.23 -1.81 -8.18
CA SER A 109 2.64 -1.56 -9.50
C SER A 109 3.30 -0.36 -10.20
N PRO A 110 3.24 -0.31 -11.54
CA PRO A 110 3.77 0.84 -12.27
C PRO A 110 2.86 2.06 -12.11
N SER A 111 3.47 3.25 -12.08
CA SER A 111 2.74 4.52 -12.08
C SER A 111 2.72 5.16 -13.46
N GLU A 112 1.90 6.20 -13.64
CA GLU A 112 1.87 6.97 -14.90
C GLU A 112 3.17 7.73 -15.15
N GLY A 113 3.87 8.12 -14.08
CA GLY A 113 5.15 8.83 -14.18
C GLY A 113 6.36 7.96 -14.50
N GLY A 114 6.16 6.67 -14.72
CA GLY A 114 7.22 5.72 -15.04
C GLY A 114 7.82 5.01 -13.81
N ALA A 115 7.86 5.66 -12.66
CA ALA A 115 8.31 5.04 -11.42
C ALA A 115 7.29 4.01 -10.91
N VAL A 116 7.69 3.13 -10.01
CA VAL A 116 6.76 2.17 -9.39
C VAL A 116 6.06 2.79 -8.18
N GLU A 117 4.92 2.22 -7.82
CA GLU A 117 4.12 2.63 -6.66
C GLU A 117 3.85 1.43 -5.76
N LYS A 118 3.81 1.67 -4.46
CA LYS A 118 3.40 0.70 -3.46
C LYS A 118 2.92 1.41 -2.19
N CYS A 119 2.27 0.66 -1.31
CA CYS A 119 1.87 1.16 0.00
C CYS A 119 3.10 1.54 0.84
N GLU A 120 3.10 2.76 1.38
CA GLU A 120 4.13 3.26 2.30
C GLU A 120 3.56 3.49 3.71
N LEU A 121 2.48 2.82 4.09
CA LEU A 121 1.76 2.95 5.35
C LEU A 121 1.32 4.41 5.65
N CYS A 122 1.11 5.20 4.61
CA CYS A 122 0.71 6.61 4.70
C CYS A 122 1.67 7.49 5.54
N VAL A 123 2.95 7.11 5.65
CA VAL A 123 3.94 7.88 6.42
C VAL A 123 4.20 9.27 5.84
N LYS A 124 3.97 9.44 4.54
CA LYS A 124 4.13 10.73 3.86
C LYS A 124 2.85 11.57 3.87
N THR A 125 1.75 11.06 4.41
CA THR A 125 0.50 11.81 4.53
C THR A 125 0.49 12.65 5.80
N LYS A 126 -0.39 13.66 5.83
CA LYS A 126 -0.51 14.55 7.00
C LYS A 126 -0.94 13.83 8.28
N GLU A 127 -1.69 12.76 8.14
CA GLU A 127 -2.25 12.02 9.27
C GLU A 127 -1.27 10.97 9.82
N GLY A 128 -0.31 10.51 9.02
CA GLY A 128 0.69 9.53 9.45
C GLY A 128 0.15 8.13 9.78
N GLU A 129 -1.16 7.91 9.63
CA GLU A 129 -1.80 6.61 9.85
C GLU A 129 -2.42 6.08 8.56
N PRO A 130 -2.49 4.74 8.39
CA PRO A 130 -3.08 4.17 7.18
C PRO A 130 -4.55 4.54 7.01
N ALA A 131 -4.85 5.21 5.90
CA ALA A 131 -6.22 5.64 5.59
C ALA A 131 -7.18 4.47 5.35
N CYS A 132 -6.68 3.34 4.84
CA CYS A 132 -7.49 2.14 4.60
C CYS A 132 -8.09 1.58 5.91
N VAL A 133 -7.34 1.68 7.01
CA VAL A 133 -7.82 1.26 8.34
C VAL A 133 -8.99 2.11 8.77
N LYS A 134 -8.88 3.44 8.64
CA LYS A 134 -9.94 4.37 8.98
C LYS A 134 -11.18 4.22 8.09
N GLY A 135 -10.95 3.87 6.82
CA GLY A 135 -12.03 3.75 5.83
C GLY A 135 -12.77 2.42 5.87
N CYS A 136 -12.30 1.42 6.59
CA CYS A 136 -12.97 0.12 6.63
C CYS A 136 -14.17 0.17 7.58
N PRO A 137 -15.41 0.02 7.05
CA PRO A 137 -16.61 0.16 7.89
C PRO A 137 -16.82 -1.01 8.85
N ASN A 138 -16.23 -2.17 8.54
CA ASN A 138 -16.42 -3.40 9.34
C ASN A 138 -15.22 -3.79 10.19
N GLY A 139 -14.20 -2.93 10.27
CA GLY A 139 -13.00 -3.19 11.05
C GLY A 139 -12.20 -4.42 10.59
N ALA A 140 -12.32 -4.78 9.30
CA ALA A 140 -11.56 -5.90 8.74
C ALA A 140 -10.08 -5.61 8.59
N ILE A 141 -9.71 -4.32 8.50
CA ILE A 141 -8.33 -3.87 8.36
C ILE A 141 -7.89 -3.23 9.67
N VAL A 142 -6.80 -3.71 10.23
CA VAL A 142 -6.25 -3.20 11.49
C VAL A 142 -4.79 -2.82 11.32
N PHE A 143 -4.35 -1.85 12.11
CA PHE A 143 -2.97 -1.37 12.13
C PHE A 143 -2.40 -1.64 13.52
N GLU A 144 -1.67 -2.73 13.64
CA GLU A 144 -1.18 -3.23 14.93
C GLU A 144 0.16 -3.93 14.81
N GLU A 145 0.80 -4.19 15.94
CA GLU A 145 2.01 -4.99 16.03
C GLU A 145 1.63 -6.46 16.22
N ARG A 146 2.28 -7.33 15.46
CA ARG A 146 2.18 -8.79 15.61
C ARG A 146 3.56 -9.42 15.56
N ASP A 147 3.74 -10.42 16.38
CA ASP A 147 4.99 -11.21 16.39
C ASP A 147 5.10 -12.15 15.18
#